data_8aa4afcc8916c516617f8829c9f1bfb7
#
_entry.id   8aa4afcc8916c516617f8829c9f1bfb7
#
_cell.length_a   1.000
_cell.length_b   1.000
_cell.length_c   1.000
_cell.angle_alpha   90.00
_cell.angle_beta   90.00
_cell.angle_gamma   90.00
#
_symmetry.space_group_name_H-M   'P 1'
#
loop_
_entity.id
_entity.type
_entity.pdbx_description
1 polymer ?
#
loop_
_entity_poly.entity_id
_entity_poly.type
_entity_poly.pdbx_seq_one_letter_code
_entity_poly.pdbx_strand_id
1 'polypeptide(L)'
;MNNDKEQQFEQLVRRHKRTIYTVCYMFSHDKAEIDDLFQEILIRLWNGFDNYEGRSSARTWIYRVALNTAINQDKKQRSRIETVPLTVDIDPFEAEDPKSQQVRKLHDLISQLELIDRSLVLLWLEGIPYDEIGAIIGITPNNVGVRLARIKEKLVQMSKKQ
;
A
#
# COMPACT_ATOMS: atom_id res chain seq x y z
N MET A 1 16.86 -24.12 3.61
CA MET A 1 16.83 -23.70 2.28
C MET A 1 15.50 -23.14 1.91
N ASN A 2 14.79 -23.75 0.98
CA ASN A 2 13.52 -23.15 0.57
C ASN A 2 12.55 -23.03 1.73
N ASN A 3 12.55 -23.99 2.64
CA ASN A 3 11.67 -23.95 3.79
C ASN A 3 11.93 -22.77 4.70
N ASP A 4 13.20 -22.46 4.91
CA ASP A 4 13.54 -21.32 5.75
C ASP A 4 13.10 -20.02 5.12
N LYS A 5 13.32 -19.89 3.81
CA LYS A 5 12.90 -18.70 3.11
C LYS A 5 11.38 -18.55 3.15
N GLU A 6 10.68 -19.65 2.92
CA GLU A 6 9.22 -19.62 2.94
C GLU A 6 8.69 -19.24 4.32
N GLN A 7 9.28 -19.79 5.37
CA GLN A 7 8.85 -19.45 6.72
C GLN A 7 9.13 -18.00 7.07
N GLN A 8 10.29 -17.52 6.68
CA GLN A 8 10.65 -16.12 6.94
C GLN A 8 9.70 -15.20 6.19
N PHE A 9 9.40 -15.53 4.95
CA PHE A 9 8.49 -14.73 4.15
C PHE A 9 7.09 -14.73 4.75
N GLU A 10 6.61 -15.88 5.15
CA GLU A 10 5.28 -15.98 5.75
C GLU A 10 5.19 -15.14 7.02
N GLN A 11 6.22 -15.20 7.85
CA GLN A 11 6.24 -14.41 9.07
C GLN A 11 6.24 -12.92 8.76
N LEU A 12 6.99 -12.52 7.75
CA LEU A 12 7.05 -11.13 7.35
C LEU A 12 5.68 -10.64 6.89
N VAL A 13 5.02 -11.43 6.05
CA VAL A 13 3.71 -11.05 5.55
C VAL A 13 2.69 -10.99 6.67
N ARG A 14 2.71 -11.96 7.58
CA ARG A 14 1.76 -11.95 8.69
C ARG A 14 1.95 -10.75 9.59
N ARG A 15 3.21 -10.37 9.81
CA ARG A 15 3.51 -9.21 10.64
C ARG A 15 3.03 -7.92 10.01
N HIS A 16 3.05 -7.83 8.68
CA HIS A 16 2.75 -6.61 7.96
C HIS A 16 1.49 -6.69 7.11
N LYS A 17 0.63 -7.68 7.38
CA LYS A 17 -0.56 -7.84 6.55
C LYS A 17 -1.46 -6.62 6.60
N ARG A 18 -1.51 -5.96 7.74
CA ARG A 18 -2.34 -4.78 7.88
C ARG A 18 -1.86 -3.64 6.99
N THR A 19 -0.53 -3.48 6.91
CA THR A 19 0.06 -2.49 6.02
C THR A 19 -0.31 -2.78 4.58
N ILE A 20 -0.17 -4.04 4.16
CA ILE A 20 -0.50 -4.44 2.80
C ILE A 20 -1.98 -4.23 2.52
N TYR A 21 -2.82 -4.64 3.46
CA TYR A 21 -4.26 -4.48 3.30
C TYR A 21 -4.65 -3.01 3.18
N THR A 22 -4.02 -2.13 3.97
CA THR A 22 -4.34 -0.71 3.93
C THR A 22 -4.06 -0.14 2.55
N VAL A 23 -2.93 -0.51 1.94
CA VAL A 23 -2.63 -0.07 0.58
C VAL A 23 -3.69 -0.60 -0.38
N CYS A 24 -4.03 -1.88 -0.27
CA CYS A 24 -5.03 -2.45 -1.17
C CYS A 24 -6.37 -1.74 -1.04
N TYR A 25 -6.78 -1.45 0.17
CA TYR A 25 -8.05 -0.79 0.41
C TYR A 25 -8.08 0.61 -0.19
N MET A 26 -6.98 1.36 -0.02
CA MET A 26 -6.94 2.74 -0.48
C MET A 26 -6.85 2.86 -2.00
N PHE A 27 -6.44 1.82 -2.70
CA PHE A 27 -6.29 1.85 -4.14
C PHE A 27 -7.29 0.98 -4.87
N SER A 28 -8.32 0.52 -4.19
CA SER A 28 -9.30 -0.39 -4.80
C SER A 28 -10.71 0.10 -4.50
N HIS A 29 -11.65 -0.36 -5.29
CA HIS A 29 -13.04 0.04 -5.16
C HIS A 29 -13.94 -1.06 -4.61
N ASP A 30 -13.55 -2.31 -4.74
CA ASP A 30 -14.38 -3.41 -4.25
C ASP A 30 -13.50 -4.56 -3.81
N LYS A 31 -14.15 -5.58 -3.27
CA LYS A 31 -13.44 -6.71 -2.69
C LYS A 31 -12.60 -7.45 -3.71
N ALA A 32 -13.11 -7.61 -4.92
CA ALA A 32 -12.37 -8.33 -5.94
C ALA A 32 -11.07 -7.62 -6.28
N GLU A 33 -11.11 -6.29 -6.38
CA GLU A 33 -9.91 -5.53 -6.65
C GLU A 33 -8.92 -5.62 -5.49
N ILE A 34 -9.43 -5.57 -4.26
CA ILE A 34 -8.57 -5.70 -3.08
C ILE A 34 -7.85 -7.05 -3.10
N ASP A 35 -8.59 -8.11 -3.35
CA ASP A 35 -8.00 -9.45 -3.38
C ASP A 35 -6.95 -9.58 -4.47
N ASP A 36 -7.25 -9.06 -5.65
CA ASP A 36 -6.32 -9.12 -6.76
C ASP A 36 -5.04 -8.34 -6.47
N LEU A 37 -5.19 -7.15 -5.93
CA LEU A 37 -4.03 -6.32 -5.62
C LEU A 37 -3.21 -6.96 -4.49
N PHE A 38 -3.88 -7.52 -3.51
CA PHE A 38 -3.19 -8.20 -2.40
C PHE A 38 -2.32 -9.33 -2.94
N GLN A 39 -2.87 -10.15 -3.84
CA GLN A 39 -2.12 -11.25 -4.42
C GLN A 39 -0.96 -10.76 -5.26
N GLU A 40 -1.17 -9.72 -6.04
CA GLU A 40 -0.11 -9.18 -6.86
C GLU A 40 1.03 -8.64 -6.01
N ILE A 41 0.70 -7.96 -4.92
CA ILE A 41 1.72 -7.46 -4.00
C ILE A 41 2.50 -8.62 -3.39
N LEU A 42 1.82 -9.69 -2.98
CA LEU A 42 2.51 -10.85 -2.42
C LEU A 42 3.50 -11.45 -3.42
N ILE A 43 3.08 -11.56 -4.67
CA ILE A 43 3.96 -12.09 -5.70
C ILE A 43 5.21 -11.22 -5.86
N ARG A 44 5.03 -9.92 -5.87
CA ARG A 44 6.16 -9.02 -6.03
C ARG A 44 7.07 -9.01 -4.81
N LEU A 45 6.49 -9.11 -3.62
CA LEU A 45 7.29 -9.21 -2.41
C LEU A 45 8.11 -10.51 -2.43
N TRP A 46 7.49 -11.60 -2.83
CA TRP A 46 8.20 -12.87 -2.90
C TRP A 46 9.35 -12.82 -3.90
N ASN A 47 9.09 -12.26 -5.07
CA ASN A 47 10.12 -12.18 -6.10
C ASN A 47 11.27 -11.28 -5.68
N GLY A 48 11.01 -10.27 -4.86
CA GLY A 48 12.05 -9.37 -4.39
C GLY A 48 12.67 -9.75 -3.06
N PHE A 49 12.18 -10.80 -2.44
CA PHE A 49 12.59 -11.12 -1.08
C PHE A 49 14.08 -11.46 -0.97
N ASP A 50 14.61 -12.19 -1.94
CA ASP A 50 16.03 -12.53 -1.93
C ASP A 50 16.91 -11.31 -2.04
N ASN A 51 16.45 -10.27 -2.69
CA ASN A 51 17.22 -9.06 -2.90
C ASN A 51 17.00 -8.02 -1.80
N TYR A 52 16.06 -8.27 -0.92
CA TYR A 52 15.85 -7.39 0.21
C TYR A 52 16.85 -7.78 1.29
N GLU A 53 17.87 -6.99 1.46
CA GLU A 53 18.98 -7.32 2.34
C GLU A 53 18.96 -6.50 3.63
N GLY A 54 17.79 -6.05 4.03
CA GLY A 54 17.68 -5.27 5.23
C GLY A 54 18.19 -3.85 5.10
N ARG A 55 18.34 -3.35 3.87
CA ARG A 55 18.86 -2.00 3.64
C ARG A 55 17.90 -0.93 4.15
N SER A 56 16.63 -1.25 4.20
CA SER A 56 15.64 -0.38 4.79
C SER A 56 14.84 -1.20 5.78
N SER A 57 14.00 -0.55 6.56
CA SER A 57 13.11 -1.30 7.44
C SER A 57 12.16 -2.13 6.58
N ALA A 58 11.67 -3.20 7.15
CA ALA A 58 10.71 -4.04 6.46
C ALA A 58 9.48 -3.22 6.07
N ARG A 59 9.05 -2.33 6.95
CA ARG A 59 7.89 -1.49 6.67
C ARG A 59 8.12 -0.62 5.44
N THR A 60 9.28 0.02 5.36
CA THR A 60 9.60 0.87 4.21
C THR A 60 9.63 0.06 2.93
N TRP A 61 10.27 -1.09 2.96
CA TRP A 61 10.35 -1.94 1.78
C TRP A 61 8.97 -2.41 1.32
N ILE A 62 8.13 -2.83 2.26
CA ILE A 62 6.79 -3.31 1.93
C ILE A 62 5.94 -2.18 1.36
N TYR A 63 5.98 -0.99 1.96
CA TYR A 63 5.25 0.15 1.39
C TYR A 63 5.71 0.46 -0.02
N ARG A 64 7.03 0.43 -0.24
CA ARG A 64 7.57 0.74 -1.55
C ARG A 64 7.07 -0.24 -2.60
N VAL A 65 7.14 -1.53 -2.29
CA VAL A 65 6.67 -2.55 -3.23
C VAL A 65 5.15 -2.44 -3.42
N ALA A 66 4.42 -2.31 -2.34
CA ALA A 66 2.96 -2.28 -2.41
C ALA A 66 2.45 -1.07 -3.17
N LEU A 67 3.01 0.11 -2.89
CA LEU A 67 2.56 1.33 -3.57
C LEU A 67 2.96 1.33 -5.03
N ASN A 68 4.16 0.86 -5.35
CA ASN A 68 4.55 0.73 -6.75
C ASN A 68 3.65 -0.22 -7.51
N THR A 69 3.25 -1.32 -6.87
CA THR A 69 2.34 -2.26 -7.49
C THR A 69 0.99 -1.62 -7.73
N ALA A 70 0.47 -0.93 -6.73
CA ALA A 70 -0.84 -0.29 -6.84
C ALA A 70 -0.85 0.79 -7.91
N ILE A 71 0.21 1.60 -7.98
CA ILE A 71 0.28 2.68 -8.94
C ILE A 71 0.37 2.14 -10.36
N ASN A 72 1.09 1.05 -10.55
CA ASN A 72 1.31 0.52 -11.89
C ASN A 72 0.24 -0.45 -12.34
N GLN A 73 -0.71 -0.77 -11.48
CA GLN A 73 -1.72 -1.76 -11.79
C GLN A 73 -2.56 -1.36 -12.98
N ASP A 74 -2.89 -0.09 -13.10
CA ASP A 74 -3.75 0.40 -14.16
C ASP A 74 -3.05 0.47 -15.50
N LYS A 75 -1.72 0.55 -15.49
CA LYS A 75 -0.98 0.76 -16.71
C LYS A 75 -0.63 -0.50 -17.43
N LYS A 76 -0.78 -1.64 -16.76
CA LYS A 76 -0.37 -2.88 -17.34
C LYS A 76 -1.45 -3.83 -17.24
N GLN A 77 -1.56 -4.60 -18.25
CA GLN A 77 -2.27 -5.81 -18.11
C GLN A 77 -1.67 -6.56 -16.99
N ARG A 78 -2.44 -7.24 -16.25
CA ARG A 78 -1.96 -8.08 -15.22
C ARG A 78 -0.92 -8.96 -15.75
N SER A 79 0.20 -8.93 -15.12
CA SER A 79 1.26 -9.81 -15.46
C SER A 79 0.78 -11.22 -15.27
N ARG A 80 1.48 -12.16 -15.90
CA ARG A 80 1.20 -13.54 -15.78
C ARG A 80 1.07 -13.93 -14.38
N ILE A 81 0.15 -14.80 -14.14
CA ILE A 81 -0.04 -15.35 -12.83
C ILE A 81 1.18 -16.16 -12.47
N GLU A 82 1.85 -15.72 -11.44
CA GLU A 82 2.95 -16.48 -10.88
C GLU A 82 2.48 -17.09 -9.61
N THR A 83 2.93 -18.30 -9.35
CA THR A 83 2.53 -18.98 -8.14
C THR A 83 3.43 -18.58 -7.01
N VAL A 84 2.86 -18.09 -5.95
CA VAL A 84 3.59 -17.91 -4.70
C VAL A 84 3.81 -19.31 -4.14
N PRO A 85 5.06 -19.69 -3.90
CA PRO A 85 5.35 -21.10 -3.57
C PRO A 85 4.73 -21.59 -2.29
N LEU A 86 4.36 -20.72 -1.40
CA LEU A 86 3.70 -21.16 -0.21
C LEU A 86 2.36 -20.48 -0.13
N THR A 87 1.47 -21.10 0.56
CA THR A 87 0.17 -20.54 0.76
C THR A 87 0.22 -19.64 1.97
N VAL A 88 0.14 -18.37 1.74
CA VAL A 88 0.01 -17.44 2.83
C VAL A 88 -1.48 -17.25 3.04
N ASP A 89 -1.98 -18.00 3.99
CA ASP A 89 -3.41 -18.02 4.24
C ASP A 89 -3.77 -16.84 5.12
N ILE A 90 -3.84 -15.68 4.49
CA ILE A 90 -4.17 -14.45 5.19
C ILE A 90 -5.38 -13.85 4.51
N ASP A 91 -6.42 -13.65 5.30
CA ASP A 91 -7.61 -13.00 4.79
C ASP A 91 -7.43 -11.49 4.93
N PRO A 92 -7.36 -10.76 3.83
CA PRO A 92 -7.19 -9.31 3.93
C PRO A 92 -8.37 -8.62 4.61
N PHE A 93 -9.50 -9.30 4.70
CA PHE A 93 -10.67 -8.74 5.35
C PHE A 93 -10.80 -9.10 6.81
N GLU A 94 -9.83 -9.82 7.34
CA GLU A 94 -9.80 -10.14 8.75
C GLU A 94 -9.69 -8.90 9.59
N ALA A 95 -9.06 -7.92 9.04
CA ALA A 95 -8.97 -6.65 9.69
C ALA A 95 -10.35 -6.07 9.75
N GLU A 96 -10.56 -5.22 10.64
CA GLU A 96 -11.83 -4.72 10.86
C GLU A 96 -12.47 -4.06 9.69
N ASP A 97 -13.73 -4.16 9.71
CA ASP A 97 -14.60 -3.53 8.82
C ASP A 97 -14.60 -2.04 9.04
N PRO A 98 -14.48 -1.23 8.05
CA PRO A 98 -14.63 0.20 8.22
C PRO A 98 -16.05 0.50 8.59
N LYS A 99 -16.25 0.84 9.83
CA LYS A 99 -17.59 0.90 10.33
C LYS A 99 -18.23 2.20 10.15
N SER A 100 -17.50 3.27 10.12
CA SER A 100 -18.14 4.56 10.15
C SER A 100 -18.29 5.12 8.77
N GLN A 101 -19.36 5.87 8.57
CA GLN A 101 -19.57 6.60 7.34
C GLN A 101 -18.46 7.61 7.09
N GLN A 102 -17.85 8.10 8.16
CA GLN A 102 -16.76 9.05 8.03
C GLN A 102 -15.55 8.42 7.35
N VAL A 103 -15.25 7.18 7.71
CA VAL A 103 -14.14 6.47 7.08
C VAL A 103 -14.43 6.26 5.60
N ARG A 104 -15.65 5.90 5.25
CA ARG A 104 -16.03 5.72 3.86
C ARG A 104 -15.95 7.01 3.07
N LYS A 105 -16.39 8.12 3.68
CA LYS A 105 -16.30 9.42 3.02
C LYS A 105 -14.85 9.77 2.75
N LEU A 106 -13.99 9.55 3.73
CA LEU A 106 -12.58 9.85 3.54
C LEU A 106 -11.99 8.99 2.44
N HIS A 107 -12.32 7.71 2.44
CA HIS A 107 -11.87 6.81 1.38
C HIS A 107 -12.32 7.29 0.01
N ASP A 108 -13.58 7.71 -0.09
CA ASP A 108 -14.11 8.20 -1.37
C ASP A 108 -13.39 9.45 -1.83
N LEU A 109 -13.10 10.37 -0.92
CA LEU A 109 -12.38 11.59 -1.27
C LEU A 109 -10.96 11.27 -1.72
N ILE A 110 -10.28 10.43 -0.99
CA ILE A 110 -8.90 10.07 -1.31
C ILE A 110 -8.84 9.33 -2.65
N SER A 111 -9.84 8.52 -2.94
CA SER A 111 -9.86 7.76 -4.19
C SER A 111 -9.98 8.65 -5.42
N GLN A 112 -10.35 9.90 -5.25
CA GLN A 112 -10.41 10.85 -6.35
C GLN A 112 -9.09 11.55 -6.62
N LEU A 113 -8.12 11.37 -5.75
CA LEU A 113 -6.80 11.97 -5.93
C LEU A 113 -5.99 11.18 -6.94
N GLU A 114 -5.01 11.85 -7.53
CA GLU A 114 -4.06 11.16 -8.38
C GLU A 114 -3.29 10.15 -7.56
N LEU A 115 -2.74 9.16 -8.24
CA LEU A 115 -2.13 8.01 -7.55
C LEU A 115 -1.01 8.40 -6.60
N ILE A 116 -0.14 9.32 -7.02
CA ILE A 116 0.96 9.75 -6.16
C ILE A 116 0.43 10.51 -4.94
N ASP A 117 -0.53 11.39 -5.15
CA ASP A 117 -1.11 12.14 -4.04
C ASP A 117 -1.82 11.22 -3.07
N ARG A 118 -2.49 10.21 -3.59
CA ARG A 118 -3.15 9.21 -2.77
C ARG A 118 -2.14 8.47 -1.90
N SER A 119 -1.00 8.13 -2.49
CA SER A 119 0.08 7.47 -1.74
C SER A 119 0.59 8.36 -0.61
N LEU A 120 0.79 9.63 -0.89
CA LEU A 120 1.28 10.56 0.12
C LEU A 120 0.31 10.69 1.29
N VAL A 121 -0.96 10.81 0.99
CA VAL A 121 -1.96 10.94 2.04
C VAL A 121 -2.03 9.67 2.88
N LEU A 122 -1.98 8.51 2.21
CA LEU A 122 -2.02 7.26 2.93
C LEU A 122 -0.87 7.16 3.94
N LEU A 123 0.34 7.46 3.48
CA LEU A 123 1.50 7.37 4.36
C LEU A 123 1.41 8.38 5.51
N TRP A 124 0.91 9.56 5.20
CA TRP A 124 0.74 10.58 6.24
C TRP A 124 -0.29 10.11 7.28
N LEU A 125 -1.40 9.55 6.84
CA LEU A 125 -2.43 9.06 7.75
C LEU A 125 -1.92 7.91 8.61
N GLU A 126 -0.96 7.14 8.09
CA GLU A 126 -0.37 6.04 8.84
C GLU A 126 0.72 6.51 9.80
N GLY A 127 0.94 7.81 9.88
CA GLY A 127 1.90 8.35 10.84
C GLY A 127 3.35 8.22 10.41
N ILE A 128 3.60 8.03 9.13
CA ILE A 128 4.96 7.86 8.64
C ILE A 128 5.63 9.23 8.59
N PRO A 129 6.85 9.37 9.13
CA PRO A 129 7.55 10.66 9.09
C PRO A 129 7.88 11.09 7.68
N TYR A 130 8.03 12.38 7.47
CA TYR A 130 8.24 12.95 6.14
C TYR A 130 9.51 12.43 5.46
N ASP A 131 10.57 12.22 6.22
CA ASP A 131 11.80 11.69 5.63
C ASP A 131 11.59 10.25 5.14
N GLU A 132 10.84 9.47 5.87
CA GLU A 132 10.54 8.10 5.45
C GLU A 132 9.56 8.10 4.26
N ILE A 133 8.56 8.98 4.29
CA ILE A 133 7.66 9.12 3.14
C ILE A 133 8.46 9.48 1.89
N GLY A 134 9.39 10.42 2.03
CA GLY A 134 10.23 10.80 0.91
C GLY A 134 11.03 9.64 0.37
N ALA A 135 11.57 8.81 1.27
CA ALA A 135 12.34 7.63 0.87
C ALA A 135 11.46 6.61 0.15
N ILE A 136 10.22 6.45 0.59
CA ILE A 136 9.29 5.51 -0.04
C ILE A 136 8.87 5.99 -1.42
N ILE A 137 8.52 7.27 -1.53
CA ILE A 137 7.97 7.84 -2.78
C ILE A 137 9.07 8.28 -3.74
N GLY A 138 10.22 8.68 -3.20
CA GLY A 138 11.33 9.13 -4.04
C GLY A 138 11.40 10.64 -4.20
N ILE A 139 10.99 11.39 -3.19
CA ILE A 139 11.09 12.86 -3.20
C ILE A 139 11.69 13.32 -1.89
N THR A 140 12.07 14.60 -1.85
CA THR A 140 12.68 15.13 -0.63
C THR A 140 11.63 15.35 0.46
N PRO A 141 12.03 15.33 1.74
CA PRO A 141 11.07 15.60 2.81
C PRO A 141 10.40 16.96 2.67
N ASN A 142 11.13 17.95 2.17
CA ASN A 142 10.55 19.26 1.95
C ASN A 142 9.42 19.19 0.92
N ASN A 143 9.64 18.45 -0.16
CA ASN A 143 8.61 18.28 -1.18
C ASN A 143 7.42 17.50 -0.64
N VAL A 144 7.66 16.54 0.25
CA VAL A 144 6.55 15.83 0.91
C VAL A 144 5.66 16.84 1.62
N GLY A 145 6.25 17.73 2.41
CA GLY A 145 5.47 18.71 3.15
C GLY A 145 4.69 19.65 2.25
N VAL A 146 5.36 20.14 1.19
CA VAL A 146 4.71 21.06 0.25
C VAL A 146 3.52 20.38 -0.43
N ARG A 147 3.72 19.17 -0.90
CA ARG A 147 2.65 18.45 -1.61
C ARG A 147 1.52 18.08 -0.67
N LEU A 148 1.83 17.67 0.54
CA LEU A 148 0.79 17.34 1.50
C LEU A 148 -0.07 18.54 1.85
N ALA A 149 0.54 19.72 1.98
CA ALA A 149 -0.22 20.93 2.24
C ALA A 149 -1.24 21.19 1.14
N ARG A 150 -0.82 21.04 -0.11
CA ARG A 150 -1.72 21.21 -1.24
C ARG A 150 -2.83 20.16 -1.26
N ILE A 151 -2.46 18.93 -0.96
CA ILE A 151 -3.43 17.83 -0.96
C ILE A 151 -4.47 18.04 0.12
N LYS A 152 -4.04 18.44 1.31
CA LYS A 152 -4.98 18.69 2.40
C LYS A 152 -5.98 19.78 2.04
N GLU A 153 -5.48 20.83 1.42
CA GLU A 153 -6.36 21.90 0.99
C GLU A 153 -7.33 21.43 -0.06
N LYS A 154 -6.85 20.63 -1.00
CA LYS A 154 -7.71 20.07 -2.03
C LYS A 154 -8.80 19.18 -1.43
N LEU A 155 -8.44 18.37 -0.44
CA LEU A 155 -9.42 17.51 0.21
C LEU A 155 -10.48 18.33 0.94
N VAL A 156 -10.08 19.41 1.59
CA VAL A 156 -11.04 20.28 2.24
C VAL A 156 -12.01 20.87 1.24
N GLN A 157 -11.49 21.33 0.10
CA GLN A 157 -12.36 21.88 -0.95
C GLN A 157 -13.32 20.83 -1.49
N MET A 158 -12.81 19.63 -1.71
CA MET A 158 -13.65 18.55 -2.21
C MET A 158 -14.75 18.18 -1.22
N SER A 159 -14.43 18.19 0.07
CA SER A 159 -15.42 17.83 1.07
C SER A 159 -16.53 18.87 1.17
N LYS A 160 -16.23 20.11 0.86
CA LYS A 160 -17.26 21.16 0.91
C LYS A 160 -18.27 21.06 -0.22
N LYS A 161 -17.91 20.38 -1.29
CA LYS A 161 -18.82 20.22 -2.43
C LYS A 161 -19.78 19.06 -2.28
N GLN A 162 -19.64 18.28 -1.24
CA GLN A 162 -20.56 17.16 -1.00
C GLN A 162 -21.67 17.56 -0.01
#